data_9872c1848e90e1f1ce49a5d31f4f3d3c
#
_entry.id   9872c1848e90e1f1ce49a5d31f4f3d3c
#
_cell.length_a   1.000
_cell.length_b   1.000
_cell.length_c   1.000
_cell.angle_alpha   90.00
_cell.angle_beta   90.00
_cell.angle_gamma   90.00
#
_symmetry.space_group_name_H-M   'P 1'
#
loop_
_entity.id
_entity.type
_entity.pdbx_description
1 polymer ?
#
loop_
_entity_poly.entity_id
_entity_poly.type
_entity_poly.pdbx_seq_one_letter_code
_entity_poly.pdbx_strand_id
1 'polypeptide(L)'
;GAAFVDVGGESTRPGAEPVPEAEELRRALPGVAGLAAAGVRVSIDTRRAAVMREAVAAGAAIVNDVTALAGDPDAPDALRAAGVPAVLMHMQGEPRTMQAAPRYGSVLHDIHDYLAGRLAALEGGGLPRDRFVVDPGIGFGKTVAHNLAILDGLGLFLGLGVPLLVGLSRKGFIGR
;
A
#
# COMPACT_ATOMS: atom_id res chain seq x y z
N GLY A 1 20.32 -9.16 3.30
CA GLY A 1 19.49 -9.00 2.13
C GLY A 1 18.10 -8.48 2.51
N ALA A 2 17.25 -8.11 1.54
CA ALA A 2 15.87 -7.69 1.77
C ALA A 2 15.02 -8.88 2.25
N ALA A 3 14.07 -8.61 3.16
CA ALA A 3 13.13 -9.63 3.63
C ALA A 3 12.02 -9.89 2.60
N PHE A 4 11.65 -8.86 1.83
CA PHE A 4 10.70 -8.90 0.73
C PHE A 4 11.24 -8.10 -0.46
N VAL A 5 10.82 -8.48 -1.67
CA VAL A 5 10.97 -7.66 -2.88
C VAL A 5 9.58 -7.22 -3.32
N ASP A 6 9.38 -5.91 -3.43
CA ASP A 6 8.10 -5.33 -3.87
C ASP A 6 8.09 -5.19 -5.39
N VAL A 7 7.08 -5.75 -6.04
CA VAL A 7 6.93 -5.79 -7.50
C VAL A 7 5.63 -5.09 -7.88
N GLY A 8 5.70 -4.12 -8.78
CA GLY A 8 4.53 -3.41 -9.29
C GLY A 8 4.57 -3.25 -10.81
N GLY A 9 3.42 -3.36 -11.46
CA GLY A 9 3.26 -3.15 -12.91
C GLY A 9 2.79 -1.73 -13.27
N GLU A 10 2.22 -1.00 -12.30
CA GLU A 10 1.79 0.39 -12.40
C GLU A 10 2.64 1.27 -11.48
N SER A 11 3.03 2.45 -11.94
CA SER A 11 3.77 3.40 -11.09
C SER A 11 2.78 4.19 -10.23
N THR A 12 3.05 4.26 -8.92
CA THR A 12 2.29 5.08 -7.96
C THR A 12 2.98 6.41 -7.63
N ARG A 13 4.04 6.77 -8.35
CA ARG A 13 4.78 8.03 -8.16
C ARG A 13 3.93 9.24 -8.55
N PRO A 14 4.22 10.44 -7.98
CA PRO A 14 3.56 11.67 -8.41
C PRO A 14 3.60 11.87 -9.92
N GLY A 15 2.45 12.17 -10.53
CA GLY A 15 2.34 12.38 -11.97
C GLY A 15 2.27 11.11 -12.83
N ALA A 16 2.26 9.92 -12.24
CA ALA A 16 2.15 8.69 -13.00
C ALA A 16 0.77 8.56 -13.67
N GLU A 17 0.79 8.11 -14.93
CA GLU A 17 -0.44 7.76 -15.64
C GLU A 17 -0.86 6.33 -15.32
N PRO A 18 -2.18 6.06 -15.21
CA PRO A 18 -2.68 4.72 -14.96
C PRO A 18 -2.40 3.81 -16.16
N VAL A 19 -2.15 2.54 -15.86
CA VAL A 19 -1.88 1.49 -16.85
C VAL A 19 -3.12 0.62 -16.99
N PRO A 20 -3.48 0.13 -18.18
CA PRO A 20 -4.52 -0.89 -18.35
C PRO A 20 -4.19 -2.16 -17.54
N GLU A 21 -5.21 -2.82 -16.99
CA GLU A 21 -5.05 -4.02 -16.15
C GLU A 21 -4.24 -5.12 -16.85
N ALA A 22 -4.54 -5.41 -18.11
CA ALA A 22 -3.81 -6.41 -18.87
C ALA A 22 -2.31 -6.10 -19.01
N GLU A 23 -1.97 -4.81 -19.11
CA GLU A 23 -0.57 -4.37 -19.16
C GLU A 23 0.11 -4.47 -17.80
N GLU A 24 -0.61 -4.16 -16.72
CA GLU A 24 -0.10 -4.35 -15.36
C GLU A 24 0.23 -5.81 -15.08
N LEU A 25 -0.69 -6.73 -15.43
CA LEU A 25 -0.48 -8.18 -15.35
C LEU A 25 0.75 -8.62 -16.16
N ARG A 26 0.84 -8.17 -17.41
CA ARG A 26 1.95 -8.51 -18.31
C ARG A 26 3.31 -8.11 -17.75
N ARG A 27 3.38 -6.96 -17.05
CA ARG A 27 4.61 -6.43 -16.44
C ARG A 27 4.96 -7.13 -15.13
N ALA A 28 3.98 -7.35 -14.25
CA ALA A 28 4.23 -7.79 -12.90
C ALA A 28 4.41 -9.31 -12.79
N LEU A 29 3.57 -10.10 -13.44
CA LEU A 29 3.51 -11.55 -13.21
C LEU A 29 4.83 -12.29 -13.51
N PRO A 30 5.56 -12.01 -14.60
CA PRO A 30 6.83 -12.71 -14.85
C PRO A 30 7.87 -12.45 -13.75
N GLY A 31 7.91 -11.22 -13.20
CA GLY A 31 8.78 -10.84 -12.10
C GLY A 31 8.40 -11.55 -10.81
N VAL A 32 7.11 -11.57 -10.47
CA VAL A 32 6.59 -12.29 -9.29
C VAL A 32 6.94 -13.77 -9.37
N ALA A 33 6.58 -14.44 -10.47
CA ALA A 33 6.83 -15.87 -10.64
C ALA A 33 8.32 -16.21 -10.58
N GLY A 34 9.17 -15.44 -11.27
CA GLY A 34 10.63 -15.66 -11.29
C GLY A 34 11.27 -15.50 -9.91
N LEU A 35 10.89 -14.46 -9.17
CA LEU A 35 11.40 -14.23 -7.81
C LEU A 35 10.89 -15.30 -6.83
N ALA A 36 9.62 -15.66 -6.89
CA ALA A 36 9.04 -16.70 -6.05
C ALA A 36 9.71 -18.06 -6.29
N ALA A 37 9.94 -18.43 -7.56
CA ALA A 37 10.68 -19.65 -7.93
C ALA A 37 12.12 -19.66 -7.43
N ALA A 38 12.74 -18.48 -7.26
CA ALA A 38 14.07 -18.32 -6.66
C ALA A 38 14.05 -18.30 -5.13
N GLY A 39 12.91 -18.55 -4.47
CA GLY A 39 12.78 -18.55 -3.01
C GLY A 39 12.72 -17.16 -2.37
N VAL A 40 12.54 -16.10 -3.17
CA VAL A 40 12.39 -14.74 -2.66
C VAL A 40 10.94 -14.48 -2.25
N ARG A 41 10.72 -13.92 -1.07
CA ARG A 41 9.37 -13.47 -0.68
C ARG A 41 9.01 -12.20 -1.45
N VAL A 42 7.90 -12.25 -2.18
CA VAL A 42 7.44 -11.17 -3.06
C VAL A 42 6.25 -10.45 -2.43
N SER A 43 6.30 -9.13 -2.46
CA SER A 43 5.15 -8.24 -2.28
C SER A 43 4.66 -7.82 -3.67
N ILE A 44 3.34 -7.80 -3.89
CA ILE A 44 2.74 -7.24 -5.10
C ILE A 44 2.14 -5.86 -4.80
N ASP A 45 2.69 -4.80 -5.44
CA ASP A 45 2.15 -3.44 -5.37
C ASP A 45 1.06 -3.28 -6.43
N THR A 46 -0.19 -3.34 -5.99
CA THR A 46 -1.36 -3.18 -6.86
C THR A 46 -2.61 -2.80 -6.06
N ARG A 47 -3.51 -2.07 -6.71
CA ARG A 47 -4.85 -1.72 -6.20
C ARG A 47 -5.98 -2.51 -6.88
N ARG A 48 -5.66 -3.43 -7.81
CA ARG A 48 -6.65 -4.17 -8.61
C ARG A 48 -6.81 -5.60 -8.13
N ALA A 49 -8.06 -5.99 -7.88
CA ALA A 49 -8.42 -7.33 -7.42
C ALA A 49 -7.95 -8.46 -8.36
N ALA A 50 -8.05 -8.24 -9.67
CA ALA A 50 -7.59 -9.23 -10.65
C ALA A 50 -6.07 -9.44 -10.57
N VAL A 51 -5.29 -8.35 -10.46
CA VAL A 51 -3.82 -8.43 -10.31
C VAL A 51 -3.43 -9.09 -9.00
N MET A 52 -4.14 -8.79 -7.89
CA MET A 52 -3.94 -9.45 -6.59
C MET A 52 -4.08 -10.97 -6.72
N ARG A 53 -5.18 -11.44 -7.33
CA ARG A 53 -5.46 -12.88 -7.51
C ARG A 53 -4.35 -13.58 -8.30
N GLU A 54 -4.02 -13.05 -9.46
CA GLU A 54 -3.02 -13.64 -10.35
C GLU A 54 -1.61 -13.60 -9.75
N ALA A 55 -1.23 -12.50 -9.10
CA ALA A 55 0.08 -12.38 -8.47
C ALA A 55 0.25 -13.34 -7.29
N VAL A 56 -0.80 -13.51 -6.45
CA VAL A 56 -0.73 -14.49 -5.35
C VAL A 56 -0.69 -15.92 -5.90
N ALA A 57 -1.46 -16.24 -6.94
CA ALA A 57 -1.36 -17.52 -7.63
C ALA A 57 0.04 -17.78 -8.22
N ALA A 58 0.74 -16.71 -8.66
CA ALA A 58 2.12 -16.75 -9.13
C ALA A 58 3.19 -16.78 -8.02
N GLY A 59 2.78 -16.69 -6.75
CA GLY A 59 3.68 -16.84 -5.59
C GLY A 59 3.95 -15.56 -4.79
N ALA A 60 3.20 -14.47 -5.00
CA ALA A 60 3.27 -13.32 -4.11
C ALA A 60 2.80 -13.70 -2.70
N ALA A 61 3.57 -13.28 -1.68
CA ALA A 61 3.34 -13.62 -0.28
C ALA A 61 2.59 -12.55 0.50
N ILE A 62 2.48 -11.33 -0.06
CA ILE A 62 1.79 -10.18 0.55
C ILE A 62 1.29 -9.25 -0.56
N VAL A 63 0.15 -8.61 -0.32
CA VAL A 63 -0.37 -7.53 -1.18
C VAL A 63 0.00 -6.19 -0.55
N ASN A 64 0.52 -5.26 -1.37
CA ASN A 64 0.76 -3.87 -0.99
C ASN A 64 -0.22 -2.99 -1.78
N ASP A 65 -1.17 -2.34 -1.09
CA ASP A 65 -2.18 -1.53 -1.76
C ASP A 65 -2.18 -0.09 -1.23
N VAL A 66 -1.76 0.83 -2.10
CA VAL A 66 -1.69 2.28 -1.81
C VAL A 66 -3.07 2.91 -1.55
N THR A 67 -4.16 2.20 -1.83
CA THR A 67 -5.54 2.64 -1.58
C THR A 67 -6.17 2.00 -0.35
N ALA A 68 -5.43 1.16 0.39
CA ALA A 68 -5.93 0.42 1.55
C ALA A 68 -7.18 -0.43 1.22
N LEU A 69 -7.17 -1.12 0.09
CA LEU A 69 -8.28 -1.96 -0.43
C LEU A 69 -9.58 -1.17 -0.65
N ALA A 70 -9.48 0.14 -0.95
CA ALA A 70 -10.63 0.99 -1.26
C ALA A 70 -10.72 1.35 -2.75
N GLY A 71 -9.67 1.09 -3.53
CA GLY A 71 -9.59 1.47 -4.94
C GLY A 71 -10.35 0.56 -5.89
N ASP A 72 -10.53 -0.71 -5.51
CA ASP A 72 -11.29 -1.71 -6.26
C ASP A 72 -12.29 -2.37 -5.30
N PRO A 73 -13.60 -2.35 -5.60
CA PRO A 73 -14.64 -2.92 -4.73
C PRO A 73 -14.45 -4.44 -4.49
N ASP A 74 -13.81 -5.15 -5.42
CA ASP A 74 -13.55 -6.58 -5.33
C ASP A 74 -12.24 -6.91 -4.58
N ALA A 75 -11.40 -5.91 -4.23
CA ALA A 75 -10.11 -6.13 -3.58
C ALA A 75 -10.21 -6.84 -2.22
N PRO A 76 -11.17 -6.50 -1.32
CA PRO A 76 -11.33 -7.23 -0.07
C PRO A 76 -11.66 -8.72 -0.26
N ASP A 77 -12.51 -9.06 -1.24
CA ASP A 77 -12.88 -10.43 -1.55
C ASP A 77 -11.72 -11.20 -2.20
N ALA A 78 -10.97 -10.54 -3.08
CA ALA A 78 -9.75 -11.10 -3.65
C ALA A 78 -8.72 -11.43 -2.56
N LEU A 79 -8.47 -10.52 -1.62
CA LEU A 79 -7.55 -10.75 -0.51
C LEU A 79 -8.03 -11.88 0.41
N ARG A 80 -9.35 -11.94 0.69
CA ARG A 80 -9.93 -13.02 1.51
C ARG A 80 -9.68 -14.38 0.87
N ALA A 81 -9.95 -14.51 -0.42
CA ALA A 81 -9.72 -15.73 -1.17
C ALA A 81 -8.24 -16.11 -1.27
N ALA A 82 -7.37 -15.13 -1.46
CA ALA A 82 -5.92 -15.31 -1.56
C ALA A 82 -5.28 -15.78 -0.25
N GLY A 83 -5.84 -15.39 0.91
CA GLY A 83 -5.37 -15.85 2.21
C GLY A 83 -4.02 -15.28 2.66
N VAL A 84 -3.46 -14.28 1.98
CA VAL A 84 -2.20 -13.61 2.31
C VAL A 84 -2.42 -12.31 3.10
N PRO A 85 -1.41 -11.79 3.83
CA PRO A 85 -1.48 -10.49 4.46
C PRO A 85 -1.49 -9.34 3.44
N ALA A 86 -1.89 -8.13 3.89
CA ALA A 86 -1.85 -6.93 3.09
C ALA A 86 -1.32 -5.72 3.85
N VAL A 87 -0.63 -4.84 3.11
CA VAL A 87 -0.26 -3.49 3.55
C VAL A 87 -1.37 -2.52 3.13
N LEU A 88 -1.89 -1.79 4.10
CA LEU A 88 -2.91 -0.76 3.92
C LEU A 88 -2.23 0.61 4.03
N MET A 89 -2.09 1.31 2.90
CA MET A 89 -1.44 2.61 2.90
C MET A 89 -2.47 3.76 2.84
N HIS A 90 -2.14 4.87 3.49
CA HIS A 90 -2.88 6.13 3.34
C HIS A 90 -2.30 6.98 2.21
N MET A 91 -3.16 7.36 1.28
CA MET A 91 -2.88 8.36 0.24
C MET A 91 -4.03 9.38 0.19
N GLN A 92 -3.72 10.68 0.09
CA GLN A 92 -4.74 11.70 -0.20
C GLN A 92 -4.76 11.98 -1.70
N GLY A 93 -5.93 11.82 -2.33
CA GLY A 93 -6.09 11.97 -3.78
C GLY A 93 -5.58 10.77 -4.58
N GLU A 94 -5.14 11.01 -5.80
CA GLU A 94 -4.62 10.00 -6.72
C GLU A 94 -3.15 10.29 -7.06
N PRO A 95 -2.34 9.31 -7.48
CA PRO A 95 -0.93 9.52 -7.82
C PRO A 95 -0.70 10.71 -8.74
N ARG A 96 -1.56 10.90 -9.74
CA ARG A 96 -1.45 11.99 -10.71
C ARG A 96 -1.61 13.38 -10.10
N THR A 97 -2.47 13.55 -9.09
CA THR A 97 -2.88 14.86 -8.56
C THR A 97 -2.54 15.06 -7.08
N MET A 98 -2.12 14.03 -6.37
CA MET A 98 -1.97 14.03 -4.91
C MET A 98 -1.06 15.13 -4.35
N GLN A 99 -0.11 15.65 -5.13
CA GLN A 99 0.84 16.67 -4.68
C GLN A 99 0.40 18.10 -5.01
N ALA A 100 -0.73 18.30 -5.71
CA ALA A 100 -1.15 19.64 -6.15
C ALA A 100 -1.52 20.56 -4.98
N ALA A 101 -2.25 20.05 -3.98
CA ALA A 101 -2.65 20.84 -2.81
C ALA A 101 -3.07 19.92 -1.64
N PRO A 102 -2.17 19.14 -1.05
CA PRO A 102 -2.54 18.25 0.07
C PRO A 102 -2.91 19.08 1.30
N ARG A 103 -4.08 18.78 1.88
CA ARG A 103 -4.63 19.51 3.04
C ARG A 103 -5.08 18.55 4.12
N TYR A 104 -4.71 18.82 5.37
CA TYR A 104 -5.07 18.08 6.56
C TYR A 104 -5.52 19.03 7.65
N GLY A 105 -6.48 18.65 8.47
CA GLY A 105 -6.80 19.33 9.72
C GLY A 105 -5.72 19.06 10.75
N SER A 106 -5.41 17.81 10.96
CA SER A 106 -4.25 17.29 11.69
C SER A 106 -3.72 16.07 10.96
N VAL A 107 -2.56 16.19 10.30
CA VAL A 107 -2.03 15.12 9.46
C VAL A 107 -1.90 13.78 10.20
N LEU A 108 -1.51 13.80 11.48
CA LEU A 108 -1.38 12.58 12.28
C LEU A 108 -2.74 11.94 12.56
N HIS A 109 -3.70 12.73 13.06
CA HIS A 109 -5.01 12.22 13.43
C HIS A 109 -5.84 11.84 12.19
N ASP A 110 -5.81 12.65 11.14
CA ASP A 110 -6.55 12.36 9.90
C ASP A 110 -6.10 11.03 9.27
N ILE A 111 -4.78 10.76 9.26
CA ILE A 111 -4.24 9.48 8.75
C ILE A 111 -4.55 8.32 9.70
N HIS A 112 -4.38 8.53 11.01
CA HIS A 112 -4.71 7.51 12.02
C HIS A 112 -6.16 7.08 11.89
N ASP A 113 -7.10 8.03 11.85
CA ASP A 113 -8.53 7.78 11.80
C ASP A 113 -8.93 7.11 10.48
N TYR A 114 -8.31 7.50 9.35
CA TYR A 114 -8.48 6.80 8.09
C TYR A 114 -8.07 5.33 8.18
N LEU A 115 -6.85 5.05 8.67
CA LEU A 115 -6.36 3.68 8.79
C LEU A 115 -7.17 2.86 9.81
N ALA A 116 -7.57 3.46 10.93
CA ALA A 116 -8.46 2.83 11.92
C ALA A 116 -9.80 2.45 11.30
N GLY A 117 -10.41 3.37 10.54
CA GLY A 117 -11.66 3.13 9.83
C GLY A 117 -11.55 2.04 8.78
N ARG A 118 -10.43 2.00 8.02
CA ARG A 118 -10.18 0.93 7.04
C ARG A 118 -10.03 -0.43 7.72
N LEU A 119 -9.24 -0.52 8.79
CA LEU A 119 -9.11 -1.74 9.57
C LEU A 119 -10.46 -2.23 10.09
N ALA A 120 -11.26 -1.35 10.70
CA ALA A 120 -12.58 -1.70 11.22
C ALA A 120 -13.55 -2.18 10.12
N ALA A 121 -13.55 -1.52 8.96
CA ALA A 121 -14.39 -1.91 7.83
C ALA A 121 -14.01 -3.30 7.28
N LEU A 122 -12.72 -3.59 7.17
CA LEU A 122 -12.22 -4.89 6.69
C LEU A 122 -12.47 -6.01 7.70
N GLU A 123 -12.30 -5.75 9.00
CA GLU A 123 -12.67 -6.68 10.07
C GLU A 123 -14.18 -6.97 10.08
N GLY A 124 -15.01 -5.94 9.95
CA GLY A 124 -16.47 -6.09 9.81
C GLY A 124 -16.87 -6.89 8.57
N GLY A 125 -16.04 -6.85 7.52
CA GLY A 125 -16.15 -7.67 6.32
C GLY A 125 -15.59 -9.09 6.48
N GLY A 126 -15.08 -9.48 7.66
CA GLY A 126 -14.60 -10.85 7.94
C GLY A 126 -13.13 -11.09 7.57
N LEU A 127 -12.33 -10.05 7.38
CA LEU A 127 -10.88 -10.16 7.23
C LEU A 127 -10.20 -9.96 8.60
N PRO A 128 -9.43 -10.93 9.13
CA PRO A 128 -8.86 -10.83 10.45
C PRO A 128 -7.76 -9.77 10.50
N ARG A 129 -7.74 -8.99 11.62
CA ARG A 129 -6.85 -7.83 11.82
C ARG A 129 -5.38 -8.17 11.75
N ASP A 130 -4.98 -9.35 12.19
CA ASP A 130 -3.61 -9.84 12.22
C ASP A 130 -3.00 -10.06 10.81
N ARG A 131 -3.82 -9.96 9.77
CA ARG A 131 -3.36 -9.97 8.37
C ARG A 131 -2.92 -8.62 7.83
N PHE A 132 -3.11 -7.55 8.60
CA PHE A 132 -2.83 -6.21 8.09
C PHE A 132 -1.54 -5.63 8.65
N VAL A 133 -0.87 -4.87 7.79
CA VAL A 133 0.21 -3.93 8.10
C VAL A 133 -0.29 -2.55 7.68
N VAL A 134 -0.04 -1.51 8.43
CA VAL A 134 -0.42 -0.15 8.05
C VAL A 134 0.78 0.67 7.61
N ASP A 135 0.59 1.56 6.63
CA ASP A 135 1.59 2.51 6.17
C ASP A 135 0.96 3.93 6.14
N PRO A 136 1.49 4.90 6.89
CA PRO A 136 1.00 6.28 6.84
C PRO A 136 1.23 6.98 5.50
N GLY A 137 1.94 6.35 4.55
CA GLY A 137 2.10 6.82 3.19
C GLY A 137 2.95 8.08 3.07
N ILE A 138 4.16 8.06 3.60
CA ILE A 138 5.15 9.15 3.45
C ILE A 138 5.31 9.53 1.98
N GLY A 139 5.13 10.80 1.63
CA GLY A 139 5.27 11.31 0.26
C GLY A 139 4.06 11.12 -0.64
N PHE A 140 2.96 10.51 -0.16
CA PHE A 140 1.73 10.31 -0.92
C PHE A 140 0.66 11.34 -0.48
N GLY A 141 0.48 12.41 -1.28
CA GLY A 141 -0.44 13.49 -0.96
C GLY A 141 -0.05 14.24 0.32
N LYS A 142 1.23 14.57 0.50
CA LYS A 142 1.77 15.18 1.72
C LYS A 142 2.87 16.20 1.41
N THR A 143 2.86 17.33 2.12
CA THR A 143 3.96 18.32 2.09
C THR A 143 5.17 17.80 2.86
N VAL A 144 6.31 18.51 2.75
CA VAL A 144 7.50 18.22 3.58
C VAL A 144 7.16 18.29 5.07
N ALA A 145 6.45 19.33 5.49
CA ALA A 145 6.05 19.50 6.89
C ALA A 145 5.15 18.34 7.37
N HIS A 146 4.20 17.90 6.54
CA HIS A 146 3.36 16.73 6.85
C HIS A 146 4.21 15.47 7.03
N ASN A 147 5.17 15.23 6.14
CA ASN A 147 6.04 14.04 6.23
C ASN A 147 6.91 14.06 7.49
N LEU A 148 7.46 15.20 7.88
CA LEU A 148 8.24 15.34 9.10
C LEU A 148 7.38 15.13 10.36
N ALA A 149 6.17 15.70 10.39
CA ALA A 149 5.23 15.48 11.48
C ALA A 149 4.84 14.01 11.64
N ILE A 150 4.65 13.28 10.51
CA ILE A 150 4.37 11.84 10.56
C ILE A 150 5.55 11.07 11.14
N LEU A 151 6.79 11.40 10.74
CA LEU A 151 7.98 10.73 11.26
C LEU A 151 8.16 10.97 12.77
N ASP A 152 7.90 12.17 13.24
CA ASP A 152 7.93 12.52 14.67
C ASP A 152 6.84 11.80 15.47
N GLY A 153 5.67 11.63 14.86
CA GLY A 153 4.48 11.03 15.48
C GLY A 153 4.24 9.55 15.16
N LEU A 154 5.23 8.78 14.67
CA LEU A 154 5.05 7.36 14.29
C LEU A 154 4.45 6.48 15.41
N GLY A 155 4.74 6.83 16.67
CA GLY A 155 4.20 6.13 17.83
C GLY A 155 2.67 6.08 17.88
N LEU A 156 1.97 7.07 17.31
CA LEU A 156 0.50 7.09 17.25
C LEU A 156 -0.05 5.90 16.45
N PHE A 157 0.59 5.56 15.32
CA PHE A 157 0.14 4.48 14.45
C PHE A 157 0.36 3.09 15.05
N LEU A 158 1.30 2.92 15.99
CA LEU A 158 1.47 1.67 16.74
C LEU A 158 0.24 1.36 17.60
N GLY A 159 -0.51 2.39 18.02
CA GLY A 159 -1.78 2.25 18.72
C GLY A 159 -2.88 1.54 17.92
N LEU A 160 -2.73 1.42 16.62
CA LEU A 160 -3.64 0.66 15.75
C LEU A 160 -3.57 -0.87 16.00
N GLY A 161 -2.56 -1.37 16.72
CA GLY A 161 -2.46 -2.78 17.11
C GLY A 161 -2.09 -3.73 15.95
N VAL A 162 -1.52 -3.21 14.89
CA VAL A 162 -0.97 -3.96 13.74
C VAL A 162 0.44 -3.46 13.42
N PRO A 163 1.28 -4.24 12.73
CA PRO A 163 2.62 -3.79 12.33
C PRO A 163 2.57 -2.51 11.48
N LEU A 164 3.61 -1.68 11.64
CA LEU A 164 3.79 -0.43 10.91
C LEU A 164 4.89 -0.57 9.87
N LEU A 165 4.58 -0.21 8.62
CA LEU A 165 5.53 -0.06 7.52
C LEU A 165 5.76 1.42 7.25
N VAL A 166 7.00 1.81 6.96
CA VAL A 166 7.34 3.20 6.61
C VAL A 166 8.28 3.22 5.41
N GLY A 167 7.81 3.75 4.27
CA GLY A 167 8.59 3.89 3.06
C GLY A 167 9.37 5.20 3.00
N LEU A 168 10.70 5.16 3.16
CA LEU A 168 11.56 6.36 3.17
C LEU A 168 12.50 6.47 1.98
N SER A 169 12.76 5.37 1.28
CA SER A 169 13.75 5.33 0.21
C SER A 169 13.40 6.29 -0.94
N ARG A 170 14.39 7.09 -1.36
CA ARG A 170 14.31 8.03 -2.49
C ARG A 170 13.19 9.08 -2.37
N LYS A 171 12.73 9.40 -1.16
CA LYS A 171 11.76 10.49 -0.92
C LYS A 171 12.49 11.84 -0.98
N GLY A 172 12.05 12.73 -1.87
CA GLY A 172 12.74 13.99 -2.19
C GLY A 172 12.91 14.98 -1.03
N PHE A 173 12.22 14.81 0.09
CA PHE A 173 12.37 15.67 1.27
C PHE A 173 13.55 15.29 2.18
N ILE A 174 14.14 14.08 2.01
CA ILE A 174 15.26 13.59 2.83
C ILE A 174 16.62 14.18 2.37
N GLY A 175 16.69 14.66 1.14
CA GLY A 175 17.93 15.18 0.54
C GLY A 175 17.95 16.70 0.29
N ARG A 176 17.06 17.47 0.94
CA ARG A 176 16.95 18.92 0.79
C ARG A 176 17.40 19.65 2.05
#